data_935f38f3650ef2c4db8627e18bee7827
#
_entry.id   935f38f3650ef2c4db8627e18bee7827
#
_cell.length_a   1.000
_cell.length_b   1.000
_cell.length_c   1.000
_cell.angle_alpha   90.00
_cell.angle_beta   90.00
_cell.angle_gamma   90.00
#
_symmetry.space_group_name_H-M   'P 1'
#
loop_
_entity.id
_entity.type
_entity.pdbx_description
1 polymer ?
#
loop_
_entity_poly.entity_id
_entity_poly.type
_entity_poly.pdbx_seq_one_letter_code
_entity_poly.pdbx_strand_id
1 'polypeptide(L)'
;LMVAALLHDLGHWPFCHPIEDMGLEDLPPHEAFAAEFLSPSRELGQVLLDEWKIEPAEVLDILVQKTDSSSLRLVRSILSGPIDIDKMDYLERDSLHAGVPYGRNFDRNRLIQSLLVNEAGDGLAITSKGKTAAELMVFARYVMFSEVYWHHAVRSATTMFARSFFEL
;
A
#
# COMPACT_ATOMS: atom_id res chain seq x y z
N LEU A 1 -9.95 9.48 3.73
CA LEU A 1 -9.53 8.08 3.66
C LEU A 1 -9.74 7.46 2.27
N MET A 2 -10.97 7.38 1.73
CA MET A 2 -11.22 6.75 0.41
C MET A 2 -10.36 7.34 -0.71
N VAL A 3 -10.26 8.65 -0.79
CA VAL A 3 -9.38 9.32 -1.78
C VAL A 3 -7.92 8.95 -1.57
N ALA A 4 -7.44 8.95 -0.32
CA ALA A 4 -6.06 8.51 -0.03
C ALA A 4 -5.83 7.03 -0.41
N ALA A 5 -6.83 6.16 -0.19
CA ALA A 5 -6.74 4.76 -0.62
C ALA A 5 -6.68 4.59 -2.15
N LEU A 6 -7.40 5.42 -2.91
CA LEU A 6 -7.36 5.40 -4.38
C LEU A 6 -6.06 5.99 -4.95
N LEU A 7 -5.43 6.90 -4.23
CA LEU A 7 -4.28 7.66 -4.69
C LEU A 7 -2.96 7.28 -4.00
N HIS A 8 -2.94 6.20 -3.19
CA HIS A 8 -1.74 5.85 -2.43
C HIS A 8 -0.55 5.50 -3.34
N ASP A 9 -0.80 4.93 -4.50
CA ASP A 9 0.20 4.55 -5.50
C ASP A 9 0.44 5.62 -6.58
N LEU A 10 -0.13 6.83 -6.43
CA LEU A 10 -0.07 7.89 -7.45
C LEU A 10 1.37 8.29 -7.83
N GLY A 11 2.30 8.14 -6.91
CA GLY A 11 3.71 8.46 -7.13
C GLY A 11 4.52 7.35 -7.79
N HIS A 12 3.96 6.17 -8.05
CA HIS A 12 4.69 5.06 -8.66
C HIS A 12 5.07 5.35 -10.11
N TRP A 13 6.29 5.02 -10.47
CA TRP A 13 6.79 4.98 -11.85
C TRP A 13 7.04 3.53 -12.28
N PRO A 14 7.24 3.26 -13.57
CA PRO A 14 7.54 1.90 -14.04
C PRO A 14 8.75 1.29 -13.33
N PHE A 15 8.59 0.08 -12.81
CA PHE A 15 9.61 -0.65 -12.04
C PHE A 15 10.05 0.07 -10.74
N CYS A 16 9.16 0.81 -10.13
CA CYS A 16 9.40 1.64 -8.95
C CYS A 16 10.13 0.86 -7.84
N HIS A 17 9.54 -0.20 -7.32
CA HIS A 17 10.13 -0.96 -6.21
C HIS A 17 11.50 -1.58 -6.52
N PRO A 18 11.73 -2.24 -7.68
CA PRO A 18 13.08 -2.70 -8.04
C PRO A 18 14.13 -1.60 -8.09
N ILE A 19 13.77 -0.37 -8.43
CA ILE A 19 14.68 0.78 -8.48
C ILE A 19 14.87 1.35 -7.05
N GLU A 20 13.81 1.49 -6.27
CA GLU A 20 13.90 1.93 -4.86
C GLU A 20 14.74 0.97 -4.02
N ASP A 21 14.62 -0.34 -4.24
CA ASP A 21 15.42 -1.38 -3.58
C ASP A 21 16.95 -1.20 -3.80
N MET A 22 17.35 -0.42 -4.81
CA MET A 22 18.75 -0.10 -5.05
C MET A 22 19.31 0.93 -4.06
N GLY A 23 18.45 1.67 -3.35
CA GLY A 23 18.84 2.65 -2.35
C GLY A 23 19.66 3.83 -2.91
N LEU A 24 19.28 4.34 -4.09
CA LEU A 24 19.94 5.47 -4.72
C LEU A 24 19.71 6.75 -3.89
N GLU A 25 20.79 7.45 -3.50
CA GLU A 25 20.74 8.60 -2.58
C GLU A 25 19.89 9.76 -3.13
N ASP A 26 19.89 9.96 -4.44
CA ASP A 26 19.19 11.06 -5.10
C ASP A 26 17.74 10.74 -5.49
N LEU A 27 17.27 9.51 -5.21
CA LEU A 27 15.93 9.09 -5.57
C LEU A 27 15.03 9.09 -4.34
N PRO A 28 14.09 10.05 -4.21
CA PRO A 28 13.14 10.05 -3.13
C PRO A 28 12.13 8.89 -3.28
N PRO A 29 11.50 8.43 -2.19
CA PRO A 29 10.50 7.38 -2.25
C PRO A 29 9.29 7.82 -3.07
N HIS A 30 8.60 6.85 -3.69
CA HIS A 30 7.48 7.13 -4.61
C HIS A 30 6.36 7.97 -3.97
N GLU A 31 6.11 7.83 -2.68
CA GLU A 31 5.11 8.62 -1.99
C GLU A 31 5.41 10.14 -2.07
N ALA A 32 6.69 10.51 -2.13
CA ALA A 32 7.08 11.92 -2.26
C ALA A 32 6.64 12.53 -3.60
N PHE A 33 6.58 11.72 -4.67
CA PHE A 33 6.12 12.19 -5.98
C PHE A 33 4.61 12.43 -6.03
N ALA A 34 3.81 11.84 -5.15
CA ALA A 34 2.39 12.12 -5.05
C ALA A 34 2.10 13.61 -4.85
N ALA A 35 3.00 14.33 -4.17
CA ALA A 35 2.86 15.76 -3.94
C ALA A 35 2.83 16.60 -5.25
N GLU A 36 3.57 16.18 -6.27
CA GLU A 36 3.56 16.85 -7.57
C GLU A 36 2.20 16.73 -8.26
N PHE A 37 1.65 15.52 -8.28
CA PHE A 37 0.35 15.25 -8.92
C PHE A 37 -0.82 15.87 -8.17
N LEU A 38 -0.73 15.95 -6.84
CA LEU A 38 -1.75 16.54 -5.97
C LEU A 38 -1.60 18.06 -5.81
N SER A 39 -0.64 18.69 -6.48
CA SER A 39 -0.49 20.15 -6.46
C SER A 39 -1.78 20.83 -6.94
N PRO A 40 -2.23 21.93 -6.29
CA PRO A 40 -3.38 22.72 -6.75
C PRO A 40 -3.24 23.27 -8.17
N SER A 41 -2.04 23.30 -8.73
CA SER A 41 -1.78 23.70 -10.11
C SER A 41 -2.00 22.58 -11.14
N ARG A 42 -2.18 21.35 -10.69
CA ARG A 42 -2.45 20.18 -11.53
C ARG A 42 -3.94 19.86 -11.57
N GLU A 43 -4.38 19.25 -12.65
CA GLU A 43 -5.79 18.88 -12.89
C GLU A 43 -6.39 18.08 -11.72
N LEU A 44 -5.68 17.05 -11.23
CA LEU A 44 -6.14 16.24 -10.12
C LEU A 44 -6.30 17.05 -8.82
N GLY A 45 -5.36 17.93 -8.51
CA GLY A 45 -5.45 18.83 -7.36
C GLY A 45 -6.65 19.77 -7.47
N GLN A 46 -6.93 20.30 -8.67
CA GLN A 46 -8.10 21.14 -8.92
C GLN A 46 -9.41 20.36 -8.77
N VAL A 47 -9.51 19.14 -9.32
CA VAL A 47 -10.69 18.28 -9.16
C VAL A 47 -10.98 17.99 -7.69
N LEU A 48 -9.94 17.69 -6.88
CA LEU A 48 -10.12 17.49 -5.45
C LEU A 48 -10.70 18.72 -4.75
N LEU A 49 -10.17 19.91 -5.05
CA LEU A 49 -10.63 21.16 -4.47
C LEU A 49 -12.04 21.56 -4.95
N ASP A 50 -12.23 21.58 -6.27
CA ASP A 50 -13.40 22.19 -6.89
C ASP A 50 -14.63 21.28 -6.88
N GLU A 51 -14.44 19.98 -7.11
CA GLU A 51 -15.55 19.03 -7.20
C GLU A 51 -15.77 18.26 -5.90
N TRP A 52 -14.70 17.81 -5.27
CA TRP A 52 -14.79 16.93 -4.09
C TRP A 52 -14.68 17.68 -2.77
N LYS A 53 -14.29 18.97 -2.79
CA LYS A 53 -14.10 19.82 -1.60
C LYS A 53 -13.13 19.20 -0.58
N ILE A 54 -12.07 18.58 -1.10
CA ILE A 54 -10.99 17.94 -0.32
C ILE A 54 -9.71 18.71 -0.57
N GLU A 55 -9.06 19.15 0.50
CA GLU A 55 -7.76 19.78 0.41
C GLU A 55 -6.69 18.74 0.06
N PRO A 56 -5.91 18.92 -1.04
CA PRO A 56 -4.84 17.98 -1.39
C PRO A 56 -3.82 17.76 -0.27
N ALA A 57 -3.60 18.76 0.56
CA ALA A 57 -2.73 18.66 1.72
C ALA A 57 -3.20 17.62 2.75
N GLU A 58 -4.51 17.45 2.94
CA GLU A 58 -5.07 16.42 3.83
C GLU A 58 -4.81 15.01 3.30
N VAL A 59 -4.85 14.84 1.97
CA VAL A 59 -4.53 13.56 1.33
C VAL A 59 -3.04 13.26 1.49
N LEU A 60 -2.19 14.25 1.22
CA LEU A 60 -0.73 14.15 1.38
C LEU A 60 -0.31 13.85 2.82
N ASP A 61 -0.97 14.46 3.81
CA ASP A 61 -0.70 14.19 5.22
C ASP A 61 -0.95 12.72 5.58
N ILE A 62 -1.93 12.09 4.95
CA ILE A 62 -2.20 10.66 5.12
C ILE A 62 -1.10 9.83 4.45
N LEU A 63 -0.72 10.15 3.21
CA LEU A 63 0.22 9.35 2.40
C LEU A 63 1.68 9.50 2.87
N VAL A 64 2.13 10.73 3.12
CA VAL A 64 3.56 11.05 3.36
C VAL A 64 3.91 11.17 4.86
N GLN A 65 2.96 10.91 5.76
CA GLN A 65 3.17 10.87 7.22
C GLN A 65 3.77 12.16 7.83
N LYS A 66 3.42 13.33 7.31
CA LYS A 66 3.96 14.62 7.78
C LYS A 66 3.46 15.03 9.17
N THR A 67 2.23 14.69 9.50
CA THR A 67 1.57 15.09 10.75
C THR A 67 1.31 13.87 11.64
N ASP A 68 1.60 13.96 12.93
CA ASP A 68 1.39 12.88 13.90
C ASP A 68 0.23 13.20 14.86
N SER A 69 -0.99 12.87 14.44
CA SER A 69 -2.18 12.87 15.30
C SER A 69 -2.77 11.47 15.44
N SER A 70 -3.47 11.20 16.55
CA SER A 70 -4.10 9.88 16.77
C SER A 70 -5.05 9.51 15.63
N SER A 71 -5.85 10.47 15.16
CA SER A 71 -6.78 10.26 14.05
C SER A 71 -6.07 9.90 12.74
N LEU A 72 -4.95 10.57 12.44
CA LEU A 72 -4.15 10.27 11.24
C LEU A 72 -3.42 8.94 11.37
N ARG A 73 -2.92 8.59 12.56
CA ARG A 73 -2.33 7.25 12.80
C ARG A 73 -3.35 6.15 12.56
N LEU A 74 -4.59 6.31 13.05
CA LEU A 74 -5.68 5.36 12.78
C LEU A 74 -5.95 5.24 11.28
N VAL A 75 -6.11 6.36 10.56
CA VAL A 75 -6.36 6.36 9.12
C VAL A 75 -5.22 5.68 8.36
N ARG A 76 -3.98 5.97 8.71
CA ARG A 76 -2.79 5.34 8.12
C ARG A 76 -2.74 3.85 8.41
N SER A 77 -3.11 3.40 9.61
CA SER A 77 -3.13 1.97 9.95
C SER A 77 -4.12 1.16 9.11
N ILE A 78 -5.14 1.83 8.54
CA ILE A 78 -6.08 1.21 7.60
C ILE A 78 -5.43 1.04 6.22
N LEU A 79 -4.57 2.00 5.79
CA LEU A 79 -3.91 1.99 4.48
C LEU A 79 -2.58 1.23 4.49
N SER A 80 -1.80 1.38 5.55
CA SER A 80 -0.45 0.83 5.65
C SER A 80 -0.18 0.32 7.06
N GLY A 81 -0.49 -0.92 7.31
CA GLY A 81 -0.33 -1.60 8.59
C GLY A 81 0.00 -3.08 8.41
N PRO A 82 0.07 -3.85 9.49
CA PRO A 82 0.26 -5.31 9.38
C PRO A 82 -0.89 -6.02 8.64
N ILE A 83 -2.11 -5.50 8.81
CA ILE A 83 -3.34 -5.94 8.16
C ILE A 83 -4.06 -4.68 7.70
N ASP A 84 -3.99 -4.39 6.42
CA ASP A 84 -4.52 -3.20 5.81
C ASP A 84 -5.29 -3.51 4.52
N ILE A 85 -5.97 -2.50 4.00
CA ILE A 85 -6.82 -2.65 2.82
C ILE A 85 -6.03 -2.88 1.54
N ASP A 86 -4.84 -2.30 1.43
CA ASP A 86 -3.94 -2.48 0.29
C ASP A 86 -3.49 -3.94 0.18
N LYS A 87 -3.05 -4.54 1.29
CA LYS A 87 -2.66 -5.97 1.33
C LYS A 87 -3.83 -6.89 1.01
N MET A 88 -5.04 -6.57 1.51
CA MET A 88 -6.24 -7.35 1.20
C MET A 88 -6.59 -7.30 -0.29
N ASP A 89 -6.34 -6.15 -0.95
CA ASP A 89 -6.60 -5.97 -2.37
C ASP A 89 -5.55 -6.67 -3.22
N TYR A 90 -4.26 -6.31 -3.06
CA TYR A 90 -3.25 -6.82 -3.98
C TYR A 90 -3.02 -8.33 -3.85
N LEU A 91 -3.12 -8.92 -2.64
CA LEU A 91 -2.98 -10.36 -2.49
C LEU A 91 -4.02 -11.12 -3.32
N GLU A 92 -5.28 -10.68 -3.27
CA GLU A 92 -6.36 -11.31 -4.02
C GLU A 92 -6.21 -11.06 -5.53
N ARG A 93 -5.94 -9.83 -5.92
CA ARG A 93 -5.79 -9.39 -7.31
C ARG A 93 -4.57 -10.03 -7.98
N ASP A 94 -3.42 -10.01 -7.34
CA ASP A 94 -2.20 -10.61 -7.88
C ASP A 94 -2.31 -12.13 -7.98
N SER A 95 -2.93 -12.76 -6.97
CA SER A 95 -3.22 -14.21 -7.00
C SER A 95 -4.10 -14.58 -8.21
N LEU A 96 -5.10 -13.74 -8.52
CA LEU A 96 -5.96 -13.93 -9.68
C LEU A 96 -5.16 -13.79 -10.99
N HIS A 97 -4.39 -12.73 -11.13
CA HIS A 97 -3.63 -12.43 -12.35
C HIS A 97 -2.43 -13.38 -12.56
N ALA A 98 -1.78 -13.82 -11.49
CA ALA A 98 -0.74 -14.84 -11.55
C ALA A 98 -1.28 -16.26 -11.75
N GLY A 99 -2.59 -16.48 -11.68
CA GLY A 99 -3.23 -17.79 -11.83
C GLY A 99 -2.92 -18.75 -10.68
N VAL A 100 -2.64 -18.23 -9.49
CA VAL A 100 -2.32 -19.05 -8.30
C VAL A 100 -3.38 -18.87 -7.21
N PRO A 101 -3.56 -19.83 -6.28
CA PRO A 101 -4.57 -19.72 -5.24
C PRO A 101 -4.10 -18.97 -3.98
N TYR A 102 -2.82 -18.70 -3.84
CA TYR A 102 -2.15 -18.41 -2.56
C TYR A 102 -2.65 -17.15 -1.86
N GLY A 103 -2.88 -16.07 -2.59
CA GLY A 103 -3.32 -14.77 -2.04
C GLY A 103 -4.80 -14.72 -1.67
N ARG A 104 -5.58 -15.78 -1.94
CA ARG A 104 -7.03 -15.84 -1.68
C ARG A 104 -7.41 -16.82 -0.57
N ASN A 105 -6.44 -17.36 0.14
CA ASN A 105 -6.65 -18.40 1.14
C ASN A 105 -6.98 -17.84 2.54
N PHE A 106 -7.75 -16.75 2.61
CA PHE A 106 -8.25 -16.20 3.87
C PHE A 106 -9.67 -15.63 3.71
N ASP A 107 -10.44 -15.61 4.80
CA ASP A 107 -11.79 -15.04 4.81
C ASP A 107 -11.72 -13.53 5.01
N ARG A 108 -11.63 -12.78 3.89
CA ARG A 108 -11.58 -11.31 3.89
C ARG A 108 -12.80 -10.68 4.57
N ASN A 109 -14.00 -11.19 4.31
CA ASN A 109 -15.20 -10.61 4.87
C ASN A 109 -15.24 -10.76 6.39
N ARG A 110 -14.88 -11.93 6.91
CA ARG A 110 -14.75 -12.17 8.34
C ARG A 110 -13.66 -11.29 8.96
N LEU A 111 -12.54 -11.10 8.27
CA LEU A 111 -11.45 -10.23 8.72
C LEU A 111 -11.93 -8.79 8.86
N ILE A 112 -12.54 -8.23 7.81
CA ILE A 112 -13.08 -6.86 7.81
C ILE A 112 -14.10 -6.67 8.93
N GLN A 113 -15.04 -7.60 9.10
CA GLN A 113 -16.06 -7.53 10.15
C GLN A 113 -15.50 -7.69 11.57
N SER A 114 -14.26 -8.13 11.70
CA SER A 114 -13.57 -8.33 12.98
C SER A 114 -12.65 -7.16 13.35
N LEU A 115 -12.46 -6.20 12.44
CA LEU A 115 -11.66 -5.01 12.71
C LEU A 115 -12.41 -4.06 13.64
N LEU A 116 -11.68 -3.44 14.54
CA LEU A 116 -12.14 -2.38 15.42
C LEU A 116 -11.01 -1.39 15.70
N VAL A 117 -11.34 -0.25 16.23
CA VAL A 117 -10.35 0.72 16.70
C VAL A 117 -9.77 0.22 18.01
N ASN A 118 -8.46 0.31 18.21
CA ASN A 118 -7.80 -0.06 19.45
C ASN A 118 -8.19 0.88 20.61
N GLU A 119 -7.87 0.50 21.84
CA GLU A 119 -8.20 1.28 23.03
C GLU A 119 -7.57 2.68 23.05
N ALA A 120 -6.41 2.84 22.40
CA ALA A 120 -5.72 4.14 22.30
C ALA A 120 -6.36 5.08 21.23
N GLY A 121 -7.25 4.58 20.38
CA GLY A 121 -7.91 5.33 19.32
C GLY A 121 -6.99 5.70 18.15
N ASP A 122 -5.86 5.05 18.01
CA ASP A 122 -4.81 5.42 17.05
C ASP A 122 -4.41 4.30 16.08
N GLY A 123 -5.10 3.17 16.11
CA GLY A 123 -4.82 2.04 15.22
C GLY A 123 -5.93 1.01 15.18
N LEU A 124 -5.75 0.03 14.30
CA LEU A 124 -6.66 -1.10 14.19
C LEU A 124 -6.33 -2.20 15.21
N ALA A 125 -7.38 -2.83 15.70
CA ALA A 125 -7.33 -4.06 16.47
C ALA A 125 -8.24 -5.10 15.84
N ILE A 126 -8.09 -6.36 16.25
CA ILE A 126 -8.88 -7.49 15.72
C ILE A 126 -9.52 -8.20 16.90
N THR A 127 -10.81 -8.46 16.79
CA THR A 127 -11.51 -9.33 17.76
C THR A 127 -10.99 -10.76 17.69
N SER A 128 -11.15 -11.51 18.77
CA SER A 128 -10.78 -12.95 18.81
C SER A 128 -11.43 -13.76 17.68
N LYS A 129 -12.61 -13.34 17.21
CA LYS A 129 -13.33 -13.99 16.10
C LYS A 129 -12.62 -13.84 14.74
N GLY A 130 -11.81 -12.79 14.56
CA GLY A 130 -11.04 -12.52 13.35
C GLY A 130 -9.64 -13.12 13.35
N LYS A 131 -9.17 -13.65 14.49
CA LYS A 131 -7.79 -14.10 14.65
C LYS A 131 -7.33 -15.05 13.53
N THR A 132 -8.07 -16.12 13.28
CA THR A 132 -7.71 -17.10 12.24
C THR A 132 -7.69 -16.48 10.84
N ALA A 133 -8.63 -15.59 10.52
CA ALA A 133 -8.64 -14.91 9.22
C ALA A 133 -7.41 -14.01 9.05
N ALA A 134 -6.99 -13.32 10.11
CA ALA A 134 -5.78 -12.51 10.14
C ALA A 134 -4.51 -13.36 9.97
N GLU A 135 -4.39 -14.45 10.71
CA GLU A 135 -3.27 -15.40 10.61
C GLU A 135 -3.16 -15.98 9.19
N LEU A 136 -4.29 -16.37 8.60
CA LEU A 136 -4.33 -16.87 7.22
C LEU A 136 -3.95 -15.81 6.20
N MET A 137 -4.33 -14.54 6.39
CA MET A 137 -3.90 -13.45 5.51
C MET A 137 -2.39 -13.24 5.56
N VAL A 138 -1.80 -13.24 6.76
CA VAL A 138 -0.34 -13.12 6.93
C VAL A 138 0.37 -14.31 6.27
N PHE A 139 -0.17 -15.52 6.43
CA PHE A 139 0.36 -16.70 5.78
C PHE A 139 0.21 -16.66 4.26
N ALA A 140 -0.94 -16.20 3.74
CA ALA A 140 -1.16 -16.00 2.30
C ALA A 140 -0.12 -15.04 1.72
N ARG A 141 0.16 -13.93 2.42
CA ARG A 141 1.20 -12.99 2.04
C ARG A 141 2.59 -13.65 2.00
N TYR A 142 2.93 -14.42 3.04
CA TYR A 142 4.19 -15.17 3.07
C TYR A 142 4.35 -16.08 1.84
N VAL A 143 3.31 -16.85 1.50
CA VAL A 143 3.34 -17.75 0.35
C VAL A 143 3.44 -16.99 -0.97
N MET A 144 2.70 -15.88 -1.14
CA MET A 144 2.80 -15.01 -2.33
C MET A 144 4.21 -14.45 -2.49
N PHE A 145 4.85 -14.03 -1.40
CA PHE A 145 6.25 -13.58 -1.47
C PHE A 145 7.19 -14.70 -1.90
N SER A 146 7.08 -15.90 -1.31
CA SER A 146 7.92 -17.05 -1.64
C SER A 146 7.74 -17.51 -3.10
N GLU A 147 6.50 -17.69 -3.52
CA GLU A 147 6.16 -18.40 -4.76
C GLU A 147 5.95 -17.49 -5.98
N VAL A 148 5.68 -16.19 -5.75
CA VAL A 148 5.37 -15.25 -6.83
C VAL A 148 6.39 -14.11 -6.85
N TYR A 149 6.38 -13.23 -5.83
CA TYR A 149 7.17 -11.99 -5.88
C TYR A 149 8.68 -12.24 -5.80
N TRP A 150 9.12 -13.19 -4.99
CA TRP A 150 10.52 -13.55 -4.82
C TRP A 150 10.91 -14.86 -5.51
N HIS A 151 10.04 -15.36 -6.40
CA HIS A 151 10.39 -16.51 -7.22
C HIS A 151 11.72 -16.26 -7.95
N HIS A 152 12.58 -17.28 -8.01
CA HIS A 152 13.96 -17.14 -8.52
C HIS A 152 14.03 -16.49 -9.91
N ALA A 153 13.11 -16.82 -10.82
CA ALA A 153 13.08 -16.23 -12.16
C ALA A 153 12.73 -14.73 -12.11
N VAL A 154 11.78 -14.32 -11.26
CA VAL A 154 11.43 -12.91 -11.05
C VAL A 154 12.61 -12.16 -10.46
N ARG A 155 13.24 -12.71 -9.42
CA ARG A 155 14.42 -12.09 -8.78
C ARG A 155 15.60 -11.97 -9.74
N SER A 156 15.84 -12.98 -10.58
CA SER A 156 16.88 -12.89 -11.61
C SER A 156 16.61 -11.75 -12.59
N ALA A 157 15.38 -11.65 -13.12
CA ALA A 157 15.01 -10.59 -14.04
C ALA A 157 15.09 -9.19 -13.41
N THR A 158 14.57 -9.00 -12.20
CA THR A 158 14.61 -7.71 -11.49
C THR A 158 16.03 -7.31 -11.13
N THR A 159 16.91 -8.26 -10.76
CA THR A 159 18.31 -7.97 -10.46
C THR A 159 19.10 -7.57 -11.72
N MET A 160 18.84 -8.23 -12.86
CA MET A 160 19.44 -7.84 -14.14
C MET A 160 18.98 -6.43 -14.57
N PHE A 161 17.69 -6.14 -14.39
CA PHE A 161 17.14 -4.82 -14.66
C PHE A 161 17.79 -3.75 -13.77
N ALA A 162 17.82 -3.97 -12.47
CA ALA A 162 18.42 -3.04 -11.51
C ALA A 162 19.90 -2.78 -11.85
N ARG A 163 20.67 -3.82 -12.19
CA ARG A 163 22.06 -3.66 -12.61
C ARG A 163 22.19 -2.82 -13.88
N SER A 164 21.37 -3.10 -14.89
CA SER A 164 21.38 -2.33 -16.14
C SER A 164 21.03 -0.85 -15.91
N PHE A 165 20.08 -0.59 -15.01
CA PHE A 165 19.70 0.77 -14.64
C PHE A 165 20.81 1.51 -13.89
N PHE A 166 21.54 0.80 -13.02
CA PHE A 166 22.66 1.38 -12.26
C PHE A 166 23.86 1.72 -13.16
N GLU A 167 24.06 0.98 -14.27
CA GLU A 167 25.19 1.19 -15.20
C GLU A 167 24.90 2.30 -16.25
N LEU A 168 23.65 2.86 -16.31
CA LEU A 168 23.28 3.96 -17.19
C LEU A 168 23.66 5.32 -16.61
#